data_5d4a8d34425a2e099ba6bf1ea4de4e09
#
_entry.id   5d4a8d34425a2e099ba6bf1ea4de4e09
#
_cell.length_a   1.000
_cell.length_b   1.000
_cell.length_c   1.000
_cell.angle_alpha   90.00
_cell.angle_beta   90.00
_cell.angle_gamma   90.00
#
_symmetry.space_group_name_H-M   'P 1'
#
loop_
_entity.id
_entity.type
_entity.pdbx_description
1 polymer ?
#
loop_
_entity_poly.entity_id
_entity_poly.type
_entity_poly.pdbx_seq_one_letter_code
_entity_poly.pdbx_strand_id
1 'polypeptide(L)' 'DLRLHHLEDPRISYEKAGKNLILKCEKPALGVNIRVNDENYSGENFFALFPGREKIIQNIEGELSLKSMFNYL' A
#
# COMPACT_ATOMS: atom_id res chain seq x y z
N ASP A 1 12.85 -14.64 -10.19
CA ASP A 1 13.53 -14.98 -8.95
C ASP A 1 12.63 -15.88 -8.09
N LEU A 2 13.20 -16.96 -7.59
CA LEU A 2 12.47 -17.93 -6.77
C LEU A 2 11.87 -17.30 -5.52
N ARG A 3 12.49 -16.26 -5.00
CA ARG A 3 12.00 -15.62 -3.79
C ARG A 3 10.66 -14.93 -3.98
N LEU A 4 10.34 -14.51 -5.20
CA LEU A 4 9.06 -13.87 -5.47
C LEU A 4 7.91 -14.86 -5.40
N HIS A 5 8.20 -16.15 -5.61
CA HIS A 5 7.17 -17.19 -5.51
C HIS A 5 6.73 -17.46 -4.08
N HIS A 6 7.46 -16.94 -3.10
CA HIS A 6 7.13 -17.12 -1.70
C HIS A 6 6.42 -15.92 -1.09
N LEU A 7 6.14 -14.90 -1.91
CA LEU A 7 5.36 -13.77 -1.42
C LEU A 7 3.92 -14.20 -1.21
N GLU A 8 3.39 -13.88 -0.05
CA GLU A 8 1.99 -14.13 0.26
C GLU A 8 1.19 -12.86 0.03
N ASP A 9 -0.11 -13.02 -0.21
CA ASP A 9 -1.01 -11.87 -0.30
C ASP A 9 -0.94 -11.12 1.02
N PRO A 10 -0.47 -9.87 1.02
CA PRO A 10 -0.32 -9.12 2.26
C PRO A 10 -1.65 -8.68 2.86
N ARG A 11 -2.74 -8.78 2.11
CA ARG A 11 -4.07 -8.37 2.55
C ARG A 11 -4.05 -6.96 3.10
N ILE A 12 -3.65 -6.05 2.24
CA ILE A 12 -3.59 -4.64 2.60
C ILE A 12 -5.01 -4.11 2.73
N SER A 13 -5.27 -3.44 3.85
CA SER A 13 -6.52 -2.72 4.05
C SER A 13 -6.22 -1.26 4.30
N TYR A 14 -7.19 -0.41 3.99
CA TYR A 14 -7.03 1.00 4.25
C TYR A 14 -8.36 1.63 4.64
N GLU A 15 -8.27 2.75 5.33
CA GLU A 15 -9.44 3.56 5.61
C GLU A 15 -9.06 5.03 5.52
N LYS A 16 -10.04 5.85 5.19
CA LYS A 16 -9.87 7.29 5.14
C LYS A 16 -10.43 7.90 6.41
N ALA A 17 -9.60 8.68 7.10
CA ALA A 17 -10.02 9.45 8.26
C ALA A 17 -9.81 10.92 7.90
N GLY A 18 -10.86 11.57 7.39
CA GLY A 18 -10.73 12.91 6.82
C GLY A 18 -9.82 12.85 5.59
N LYS A 19 -8.73 13.59 5.61
CA LYS A 19 -7.75 13.60 4.53
C LYS A 19 -6.58 12.66 4.77
N ASN A 20 -6.63 11.88 5.85
CA ASN A 20 -5.58 10.93 6.16
C ASN A 20 -5.96 9.54 5.67
N LEU A 21 -4.97 8.86 5.12
CA LEU A 21 -5.10 7.46 4.70
C LEU A 21 -4.34 6.60 5.69
N ILE A 22 -5.02 5.61 6.26
CA ILE A 22 -4.42 4.69 7.23
C ILE A 22 -4.32 3.32 6.59
N LEU A 23 -3.10 2.81 6.49
CA LEU A 23 -2.81 1.53 5.82
C LEU A 23 -2.39 0.48 6.84
N LYS A 24 -2.90 -0.73 6.64
CA LYS A 24 -2.56 -1.89 7.46
C LYS A 24 -2.38 -3.10 6.56
N CYS A 25 -1.68 -4.10 7.05
CA CYS A 25 -1.55 -5.37 6.33
C CYS A 25 -1.44 -6.52 7.31
N GLU A 26 -1.71 -7.74 6.82
CA GLU A 26 -1.60 -8.95 7.63
C GLU A 26 -0.27 -9.66 7.44
N LYS A 27 0.39 -9.43 6.30
CA LYS A 27 1.70 -9.98 5.96
C LYS A 27 2.55 -8.84 5.42
N PRO A 28 3.88 -8.95 5.44
CA PRO A 28 4.71 -7.89 4.88
C PRO A 28 4.36 -7.59 3.44
N ALA A 29 4.21 -6.32 3.12
CA ALA A 29 3.91 -5.86 1.77
C ALA A 29 5.05 -4.98 1.30
N LEU A 30 5.68 -5.37 0.18
CA LEU A 30 6.81 -4.67 -0.39
C LEU A 30 6.37 -3.86 -1.61
N GLY A 31 7.02 -2.73 -1.80
CA GLY A 31 6.77 -1.89 -2.97
C GLY A 31 5.32 -1.45 -3.08
N VAL A 32 4.77 -1.00 -1.96
CA VAL A 32 3.37 -0.55 -1.94
C VAL A 32 3.25 0.72 -2.78
N ASN A 33 2.43 0.65 -3.81
CA ASN A 33 2.20 1.75 -4.73
C ASN A 33 0.80 2.32 -4.50
N ILE A 34 0.76 3.59 -4.17
CA ILE A 34 -0.49 4.34 -4.03
C ILE A 34 -0.74 5.07 -5.35
N ARG A 35 -1.93 4.88 -5.89
CA ARG A 35 -2.38 5.61 -7.06
C ARG A 35 -3.60 6.43 -6.69
N VAL A 36 -3.63 7.66 -7.16
CA VAL A 36 -4.73 8.59 -6.92
C VAL A 36 -5.21 9.05 -8.29
N ASN A 37 -6.48 8.84 -8.58
CA ASN A 37 -7.09 9.19 -9.87
C ASN A 37 -6.28 8.60 -11.04
N ASP A 38 -5.91 7.32 -10.90
CA ASP A 38 -5.14 6.57 -11.90
C ASP A 38 -3.72 7.08 -12.17
N GLU A 39 -3.18 7.89 -11.27
CA GLU A 39 -1.80 8.36 -11.36
C GLU A 39 -1.04 7.98 -10.10
N ASN A 40 0.25 7.80 -10.22
CA ASN A 40 1.08 7.55 -9.05
C ASN A 40 1.00 8.75 -8.11
N TYR A 41 0.74 8.44 -6.84
CA TYR A 41 0.74 9.49 -5.83
C TYR A 41 2.13 10.13 -5.75
N SER A 42 2.18 11.45 -5.74
CA SER A 42 3.44 12.20 -5.78
C SER A 42 4.13 12.32 -4.41
N GLY A 43 3.41 12.00 -3.33
CA GLY A 43 4.00 11.99 -2.01
C GLY A 43 4.73 10.68 -1.73
N GLU A 44 4.72 10.25 -0.48
CA GLU A 44 5.39 9.00 -0.09
C GLU A 44 4.75 7.82 -0.81
N ASN A 45 5.56 7.02 -1.48
CA ASN A 45 5.10 5.93 -2.31
C ASN A 45 6.17 4.83 -2.40
N PHE A 46 5.78 3.64 -2.91
CA PHE A 46 6.70 2.52 -3.13
C PHE A 46 7.44 2.12 -1.84
N PHE A 47 6.70 2.03 -0.75
CA PHE A 47 7.27 1.73 0.57
C PHE A 47 6.85 0.32 1.01
N ALA A 48 7.39 -0.11 2.14
CA ALA A 48 7.02 -1.39 2.74
C ALA A 48 6.01 -1.18 3.86
N LEU A 49 5.10 -2.15 4.01
CA LEU A 49 4.19 -2.23 5.14
C LEU A 49 4.49 -3.50 5.92
N PHE A 50 4.31 -3.44 7.24
CA PHE A 50 4.53 -4.59 8.10
C PHE A 50 3.33 -4.81 9.00
N PRO A 51 3.01 -6.09 9.32
CA PRO A 51 1.90 -6.40 10.22
C PRO A 51 2.10 -5.76 11.58
N GLY A 52 1.01 -5.36 12.20
CA GLY A 52 1.04 -4.76 13.53
C GLY A 52 1.44 -3.30 13.56
N ARG A 53 1.71 -2.71 12.42
CA ARG A 53 2.05 -1.29 12.30
C ARG A 53 1.17 -0.61 11.29
N GLU A 54 0.63 0.54 11.67
CA GLU A 54 -0.13 1.36 10.75
C GLU A 54 0.79 2.33 10.03
N LYS A 55 0.51 2.58 8.76
CA LYS A 55 1.16 3.62 7.98
C LYS A 55 0.14 4.70 7.72
N ILE A 56 0.46 5.93 8.07
CA ILE A 56 -0.46 7.06 7.89
C ILE A 56 0.10 7.99 6.83
N ILE A 57 -0.71 8.26 5.81
CA ILE A 57 -0.38 9.20 4.74
C ILE A 57 -1.32 10.39 4.92
N GLN A 58 -0.77 11.58 5.08
CA GLN A 58 -1.56 12.78 5.31
C GLN A 58 -1.89 13.50 4.01
N ASN A 59 -3.00 14.22 4.01
CA ASN A 59 -3.42 15.10 2.91
C ASN A 59 -3.53 14.38 1.57
N ILE A 60 -4.22 13.25 1.57
CA ILE A 60 -4.43 12.50 0.34
C ILE A 60 -5.91 12.54 -0.02
N GLU A 61 -6.22 12.95 -1.24
CA GLU A 61 -7.59 13.07 -1.74
C GLU A 61 -7.67 12.48 -3.14
N GLY A 62 -8.88 12.00 -3.49
CA GLY A 62 -9.13 11.44 -4.79
C GLY A 62 -9.50 9.98 -4.72
N GLU A 63 -9.65 9.36 -5.88
CA GLU A 63 -9.98 7.96 -5.99
C GLU A 63 -8.72 7.12 -5.83
N LEU A 64 -8.68 6.30 -4.79
CA LEU A 64 -7.49 5.56 -4.38
C LEU A 64 -7.47 4.14 -4.91
N SER A 65 -6.30 3.67 -5.32
CA SER A 65 -6.05 2.27 -5.52
C SER A 65 -4.66 1.93 -5.00
N LEU A 66 -4.49 0.69 -4.58
CA LEU A 66 -3.25 0.22 -3.97
C LEU A 66 -2.79 -1.06 -4.65
N LYS A 67 -1.47 -1.16 -4.84
CA LYS A 67 -0.83 -2.37 -5.32
C LYS A 67 0.47 -2.57 -4.56
N SER A 68 0.96 -3.79 -4.56
CA SER A 68 2.28 -4.12 -4.01
C SER A 68 2.98 -5.07 -4.96
N MET A 69 4.20 -5.45 -4.65
CA MET A 69 4.95 -6.40 -5.50
C MET A 69 4.18 -7.70 -5.71
N PHE A 70 3.41 -8.13 -4.71
CA PHE A 70 2.57 -9.33 -4.82
C PHE A 70 1.67 -9.27 -6.06
N ASN A 71 1.14 -8.10 -6.38
CA ASN A 71 0.18 -7.92 -7.47
C ASN A 71 0.82 -8.07 -8.86
N TYR A 72 2.14 -8.13 -8.95
CA TYR A 72 2.87 -8.24 -10.20
C TYR A 72 3.50 -9.62 -10.43
N LEU A 73 3.13 -10.60 -9.62
CA LEU A 73 3.64 -11.96 -9.73
C LEU A 73 2.82 -12.82 -10.70
#